data_2a67b7a1b3a34d6a02b7c62b75ff47d0
#
_entry.id   2a67b7a1b3a34d6a02b7c62b75ff47d0
#
_cell.length_a   1.000
_cell.length_b   1.000
_cell.length_c   1.000
_cell.angle_alpha   90.00
_cell.angle_beta   90.00
_cell.angle_gamma   90.00
#
_symmetry.space_group_name_H-M   'P 1'
#
loop_
_entity.id
_entity.type
_entity.pdbx_description
1 polymer ?
#
loop_
_entity_poly.entity_id
_entity_poly.type
_entity_poly.pdbx_seq_one_letter_code
_entity_poly.pdbx_strand_id
1 'polypeptide(L)'
;MQSFRTELEYINHSTKALVEKDIIDLDKKIREFREGKIHDEKFRSLRLARGVYGQRQQGVQMIRIKLPFGKVSTKQLLRIANISDEYSNGNLHLTTRQDIQIHHVSLDRTPELWAKLEQDDITLREACGNTVRNVTASAEAGIDPNEPFDV
;
A
#
# COMPACT_ATOMS: atom_id res chain seq x y z
N MET A 1 -22.00 4.94 2.13
CA MET A 1 -20.56 4.84 1.79
C MET A 1 -19.82 5.74 2.75
N GLN A 2 -19.11 5.15 3.70
CA GLN A 2 -18.35 5.91 4.69
C GLN A 2 -17.19 6.61 3.96
N SER A 3 -17.10 7.91 4.10
CA SER A 3 -16.06 8.70 3.43
C SER A 3 -14.73 8.46 4.16
N PHE A 4 -13.73 7.92 3.46
CA PHE A 4 -12.34 7.83 3.95
C PHE A 4 -11.68 9.21 4.17
N ARG A 5 -12.40 10.30 3.92
CA ARG A 5 -11.90 11.69 4.09
C ARG A 5 -11.39 11.95 5.50
N THR A 6 -12.05 11.41 6.51
CA THR A 6 -11.60 11.54 7.90
C THR A 6 -10.21 10.94 8.09
N GLU A 7 -9.91 9.83 7.42
CA GLU A 7 -8.59 9.19 7.50
C GLU A 7 -7.50 10.03 6.83
N LEU A 8 -7.82 10.79 5.78
CA LEU A 8 -6.89 11.68 5.12
C LEU A 8 -6.46 12.86 6.00
N GLU A 9 -7.33 13.33 6.90
CA GLU A 9 -7.03 14.45 7.80
C GLU A 9 -5.88 14.15 8.76
N TYR A 10 -5.60 12.87 9.02
CA TYR A 10 -4.53 12.42 9.92
C TYR A 10 -3.18 12.16 9.23
N ILE A 11 -3.10 12.28 7.91
CA ILE A 11 -1.84 12.12 7.19
C ILE A 11 -0.96 13.35 7.46
N ASN A 12 0.22 13.13 8.00
CA ASN A 12 1.14 14.18 8.43
C ASN A 12 2.56 13.94 7.92
N HIS A 13 2.79 14.15 6.62
CA HIS A 13 4.12 14.12 6.02
C HIS A 13 4.25 15.10 4.85
N SER A 14 5.46 15.32 4.36
CA SER A 14 5.78 16.31 3.33
C SER A 14 5.08 16.08 1.98
N THR A 15 4.69 14.86 1.68
CA THR A 15 4.01 14.48 0.43
C THR A 15 2.49 14.38 0.56
N LYS A 16 1.92 14.84 1.67
CA LYS A 16 0.49 14.72 2.00
C LYS A 16 -0.43 15.06 0.81
N ALA A 17 -0.25 16.23 0.21
CA ALA A 17 -1.12 16.68 -0.88
C ALA A 17 -1.10 15.78 -2.12
N LEU A 18 0.06 15.18 -2.45
CA LEU A 18 0.20 14.25 -3.56
C LEU A 18 -0.48 12.93 -3.25
N VAL A 19 -0.30 12.43 -2.03
CA VAL A 19 -0.88 11.17 -1.58
C VAL A 19 -2.40 11.28 -1.47
N GLU A 20 -2.92 12.35 -0.90
CA GLU A 20 -4.36 12.61 -0.85
C GLU A 20 -4.98 12.60 -2.24
N LYS A 21 -4.33 13.27 -3.20
CA LYS A 21 -4.77 13.29 -4.60
C LYS A 21 -4.80 11.89 -5.20
N ASP A 22 -3.77 11.08 -4.96
CA ASP A 22 -3.67 9.70 -5.48
C ASP A 22 -4.77 8.80 -4.88
N ILE A 23 -5.06 8.94 -3.58
CA ILE A 23 -6.10 8.16 -2.89
C ILE A 23 -7.49 8.54 -3.41
N ILE A 24 -7.75 9.84 -3.55
CA ILE A 24 -9.02 10.36 -4.10
C ILE A 24 -9.21 9.91 -5.56
N ASP A 25 -8.16 9.96 -6.37
CA ASP A 25 -8.21 9.49 -7.75
C ASP A 25 -8.45 7.98 -7.81
N LEU A 26 -7.83 7.18 -6.96
CA LEU A 26 -8.07 5.74 -6.88
C LEU A 26 -9.55 5.45 -6.55
N ASP A 27 -10.12 6.11 -5.54
CA ASP A 27 -11.54 5.95 -5.19
C ASP A 27 -12.46 6.30 -6.37
N LYS A 28 -12.19 7.42 -7.05
CA LYS A 28 -12.93 7.82 -8.25
C LYS A 28 -12.83 6.75 -9.34
N LYS A 29 -11.63 6.23 -9.61
CA LYS A 29 -11.41 5.21 -10.64
C LYS A 29 -12.07 3.88 -10.30
N ILE A 30 -12.14 3.50 -9.03
CA ILE A 30 -12.90 2.32 -8.59
C ILE A 30 -14.39 2.49 -8.90
N ARG A 31 -14.97 3.65 -8.60
CA ARG A 31 -16.38 3.95 -8.92
C ARG A 31 -16.65 3.92 -10.43
N GLU A 32 -15.82 4.61 -11.22
CA GLU A 32 -15.92 4.61 -12.68
C GLU A 32 -15.82 3.18 -13.27
N PHE A 33 -14.97 2.34 -12.68
CA PHE A 33 -14.85 0.92 -13.05
C PHE A 33 -16.11 0.14 -12.68
N ARG A 34 -16.67 0.32 -11.48
CA ARG A 34 -17.91 -0.33 -11.04
C ARG A 34 -19.13 0.07 -11.90
N GLU A 35 -19.14 1.29 -12.39
CA GLU A 35 -20.17 1.82 -13.32
C GLU A 35 -19.94 1.40 -14.78
N GLY A 36 -18.88 0.63 -15.07
CA GLY A 36 -18.55 0.18 -16.43
C GLY A 36 -17.97 1.27 -17.35
N LYS A 37 -17.58 2.44 -16.79
CA LYS A 37 -17.01 3.56 -17.55
C LYS A 37 -15.53 3.36 -17.91
N ILE A 38 -14.83 2.48 -17.21
CA ILE A 38 -13.43 2.14 -17.46
C ILE A 38 -13.32 0.66 -17.77
N HIS A 39 -12.63 0.34 -18.86
CA HIS A 39 -12.35 -1.04 -19.25
C HIS A 39 -11.35 -1.70 -18.29
N ASP A 40 -11.48 -3.03 -18.06
CA ASP A 40 -10.66 -3.78 -17.10
C ASP A 40 -9.16 -3.61 -17.32
N GLU A 41 -8.68 -3.69 -18.57
CA GLU A 41 -7.24 -3.53 -18.88
C GLU A 41 -6.70 -2.15 -18.48
N LYS A 42 -7.46 -1.09 -18.75
CA LYS A 42 -7.09 0.27 -18.37
C LYS A 42 -7.11 0.43 -16.86
N PHE A 43 -8.14 -0.09 -16.20
CA PHE A 43 -8.25 -0.06 -14.74
C PHE A 43 -7.13 -0.86 -14.07
N ARG A 44 -6.74 -2.00 -14.65
CA ARG A 44 -5.62 -2.82 -14.18
C ARG A 44 -4.32 -2.01 -14.11
N SER A 45 -3.97 -1.27 -15.15
CA SER A 45 -2.76 -0.44 -15.15
C SER A 45 -2.80 0.64 -14.07
N LEU A 46 -3.96 1.28 -13.89
CA LEU A 46 -4.15 2.35 -12.89
C LEU A 46 -3.99 1.84 -11.45
N ARG A 47 -4.58 0.69 -11.11
CA ARG A 47 -4.51 0.14 -9.75
C ARG A 47 -3.12 -0.44 -9.43
N LEU A 48 -2.43 -1.02 -10.42
CA LEU A 48 -1.08 -1.58 -10.20
C LEU A 48 -0.08 -0.53 -9.74
N ALA A 49 -0.09 0.66 -10.34
CA ALA A 49 0.78 1.76 -9.93
C ALA A 49 0.55 2.21 -8.47
N ARG A 50 -0.59 1.84 -7.90
CA ARG A 50 -1.02 2.14 -6.52
C ARG A 50 -0.95 0.93 -5.59
N GLY A 51 -0.13 -0.06 -5.93
CA GLY A 51 0.09 -1.24 -5.09
C GLY A 51 -1.08 -2.22 -5.00
N VAL A 52 -2.13 -2.04 -5.83
CA VAL A 52 -3.34 -2.87 -5.83
C VAL A 52 -3.29 -3.90 -6.95
N TYR A 53 -3.22 -5.16 -6.62
CA TYR A 53 -3.11 -6.27 -7.57
C TYR A 53 -4.29 -7.23 -7.44
N GLY A 54 -5.00 -7.49 -8.55
CA GLY A 54 -6.10 -8.46 -8.59
C GLY A 54 -5.61 -9.88 -8.32
N GLN A 55 -6.29 -10.59 -7.46
CA GLN A 55 -6.03 -12.00 -7.18
C GLN A 55 -6.82 -12.91 -8.13
N ARG A 56 -6.49 -14.22 -8.13
CA ARG A 56 -7.27 -15.22 -8.87
C ARG A 56 -8.67 -15.38 -8.32
N GLN A 57 -8.83 -15.19 -7.01
CA GLN A 57 -10.14 -15.16 -6.35
C GLN A 57 -10.89 -13.89 -6.76
N GLN A 58 -12.13 -14.06 -7.19
CA GLN A 58 -12.95 -12.94 -7.64
C GLN A 58 -13.28 -11.98 -6.50
N GLY A 59 -13.26 -10.69 -6.81
CA GLY A 59 -13.68 -9.62 -5.88
C GLY A 59 -12.62 -9.19 -4.87
N VAL A 60 -11.48 -9.87 -4.76
CA VAL A 60 -10.42 -9.53 -3.81
C VAL A 60 -9.12 -9.14 -4.48
N GLN A 61 -8.34 -8.34 -3.76
CA GLN A 61 -7.08 -7.78 -4.20
C GLN A 61 -5.95 -8.14 -3.24
N MET A 62 -4.74 -8.23 -3.76
CA MET A 62 -3.51 -8.18 -2.98
C MET A 62 -3.03 -6.74 -2.94
N ILE A 63 -2.76 -6.24 -1.76
CA ILE A 63 -2.16 -4.94 -1.51
C ILE A 63 -0.69 -5.15 -1.19
N ARG A 64 0.19 -4.44 -1.88
CA ARG A 64 1.63 -4.45 -1.61
C ARG A 64 2.03 -3.14 -0.96
N ILE A 65 2.64 -3.26 0.20
CA ILE A 65 3.23 -2.16 0.97
C ILE A 65 4.69 -2.07 0.58
N LYS A 66 5.15 -0.88 0.20
CA LYS A 66 6.55 -0.61 -0.13
C LYS A 66 7.28 -0.14 1.13
N LEU A 67 8.30 -0.89 1.51
CA LEU A 67 9.12 -0.62 2.69
C LEU A 67 10.58 -0.40 2.23
N PRO A 68 11.00 0.85 1.99
CA PRO A 68 12.38 1.14 1.61
C PRO A 68 13.37 0.54 2.60
N PHE A 69 14.38 -0.18 2.07
CA PHE A 69 15.40 -0.89 2.85
C PHE A 69 14.86 -2.02 3.74
N GLY A 70 13.58 -2.39 3.60
CA GLY A 70 12.91 -3.30 4.53
C GLY A 70 12.71 -2.72 5.93
N LYS A 71 12.98 -1.43 6.11
CA LYS A 71 12.89 -0.77 7.40
C LYS A 71 11.44 -0.55 7.80
N VAL A 72 11.09 -1.03 8.97
CA VAL A 72 9.76 -0.87 9.56
C VAL A 72 9.89 -0.61 11.06
N SER A 73 9.26 0.44 11.55
CA SER A 73 9.20 0.71 12.99
C SER A 73 8.15 -0.18 13.66
N THR A 74 8.23 -0.34 14.97
CA THR A 74 7.23 -1.06 15.77
C THR A 74 5.83 -0.49 15.58
N LYS A 75 5.71 0.83 15.50
CA LYS A 75 4.43 1.51 15.26
C LYS A 75 3.86 1.16 13.89
N GLN A 76 4.69 1.18 12.86
CA GLN A 76 4.29 0.79 11.50
C GLN A 76 3.89 -0.68 11.41
N LEU A 77 4.65 -1.58 12.04
CA LEU A 77 4.34 -3.00 12.05
C LEU A 77 3.00 -3.27 12.75
N LEU A 78 2.74 -2.60 13.87
CA LEU A 78 1.45 -2.69 14.57
C LEU A 78 0.31 -2.16 13.70
N ARG A 79 0.51 -1.04 12.98
CA ARG A 79 -0.46 -0.52 12.02
C ARG A 79 -0.79 -1.52 10.92
N ILE A 80 0.23 -2.14 10.34
CA ILE A 80 0.07 -3.15 9.27
C ILE A 80 -0.70 -4.37 9.80
N ALA A 81 -0.40 -4.84 11.01
CA ALA A 81 -1.10 -5.95 11.64
C ALA A 81 -2.59 -5.63 11.85
N ASN A 82 -2.91 -4.48 12.46
CA ASN A 82 -4.29 -4.04 12.67
C ASN A 82 -5.07 -3.90 11.36
N ILE A 83 -4.42 -3.39 10.31
CA ILE A 83 -5.05 -3.28 8.98
C ILE A 83 -5.28 -4.66 8.37
N SER A 84 -4.36 -5.60 8.54
CA SER A 84 -4.57 -6.97 8.07
C SER A 84 -5.78 -7.63 8.75
N ASP A 85 -5.96 -7.42 10.05
CA ASP A 85 -7.11 -7.93 10.79
C ASP A 85 -8.43 -7.28 10.35
N GLU A 86 -8.42 -5.96 10.13
CA GLU A 86 -9.64 -5.20 9.82
C GLU A 86 -10.09 -5.35 8.35
N TYR A 87 -9.15 -5.41 7.40
CA TYR A 87 -9.43 -5.37 5.95
C TYR A 87 -9.23 -6.69 5.24
N SER A 88 -8.64 -7.69 5.91
CA SER A 88 -8.27 -8.97 5.34
C SER A 88 -8.61 -10.12 6.29
N ASN A 89 -7.76 -11.14 6.34
CA ASN A 89 -7.91 -12.35 7.16
C ASN A 89 -6.84 -12.47 8.27
N GLY A 90 -6.14 -11.39 8.58
CA GLY A 90 -5.10 -11.36 9.61
C GLY A 90 -3.75 -11.95 9.20
N ASN A 91 -3.61 -12.43 7.95
CA ASN A 91 -2.36 -13.00 7.47
C ASN A 91 -1.57 -12.01 6.62
N LEU A 92 -0.28 -11.92 6.87
CA LEU A 92 0.67 -11.12 6.11
C LEU A 92 1.64 -12.02 5.34
N HIS A 93 2.07 -11.56 4.16
CA HIS A 93 3.09 -12.22 3.36
C HIS A 93 4.32 -11.32 3.23
N LEU A 94 5.47 -11.81 3.69
CA LEU A 94 6.76 -11.15 3.49
C LEU A 94 7.33 -11.54 2.13
N THR A 95 7.84 -10.56 1.39
CA THR A 95 8.41 -10.81 0.06
C THR A 95 9.93 -10.85 0.10
N THR A 96 10.54 -11.46 -0.91
CA THR A 96 12.00 -11.50 -1.09
C THR A 96 12.61 -10.11 -1.38
N ARG A 97 11.78 -9.09 -1.61
CA ARG A 97 12.19 -7.69 -1.78
C ARG A 97 11.97 -6.85 -0.54
N GLN A 98 11.77 -7.50 0.61
CA GLN A 98 11.55 -6.82 1.89
C GLN A 98 10.28 -5.95 1.91
N ASP A 99 9.30 -6.28 1.06
CA ASP A 99 7.96 -5.71 1.07
C ASP A 99 7.01 -6.58 1.89
N ILE A 100 5.87 -6.02 2.29
CA ILE A 100 4.76 -6.76 2.92
C ILE A 100 3.56 -6.76 1.99
N GLN A 101 2.85 -7.89 1.91
CA GLN A 101 1.60 -8.03 1.18
C GLN A 101 0.46 -8.39 2.11
N ILE A 102 -0.70 -7.75 1.88
CA ILE A 102 -1.98 -8.09 2.49
C ILE A 102 -2.86 -8.67 1.39
N HIS A 103 -3.35 -9.88 1.57
CA HIS A 103 -4.19 -10.58 0.61
C HIS A 103 -5.67 -10.47 0.98
N HIS A 104 -6.56 -10.82 0.04
CA HIS A 104 -8.02 -10.88 0.24
C HIS A 104 -8.70 -9.54 0.61
N VAL A 105 -8.11 -8.41 0.24
CA VAL A 105 -8.68 -7.09 0.49
C VAL A 105 -9.78 -6.78 -0.54
N SER A 106 -10.92 -6.25 -0.09
CA SER A 106 -11.96 -5.74 -0.99
C SER A 106 -11.45 -4.52 -1.77
N LEU A 107 -11.69 -4.50 -3.08
CA LEU A 107 -11.30 -3.37 -3.94
C LEU A 107 -11.87 -2.04 -3.44
N ASP A 108 -13.13 -2.03 -3.03
CA ASP A 108 -13.84 -0.82 -2.61
C ASP A 108 -13.33 -0.25 -1.29
N ARG A 109 -12.67 -1.07 -0.47
CA ARG A 109 -12.04 -0.64 0.80
C ARG A 109 -10.57 -0.23 0.66
N THR A 110 -9.99 -0.38 -0.54
CA THR A 110 -8.58 -0.07 -0.76
C THR A 110 -8.21 1.40 -0.50
N PRO A 111 -9.01 2.42 -0.89
CA PRO A 111 -8.68 3.81 -0.61
C PRO A 111 -8.64 4.12 0.89
N GLU A 112 -9.57 3.58 1.67
CA GLU A 112 -9.62 3.73 3.13
C GLU A 112 -8.40 3.06 3.80
N LEU A 113 -8.10 1.83 3.40
CA LEU A 113 -6.92 1.10 3.86
C LEU A 113 -5.63 1.90 3.58
N TRP A 114 -5.50 2.45 2.37
CA TRP A 114 -4.33 3.24 2.02
C TRP A 114 -4.21 4.51 2.88
N ALA A 115 -5.31 5.24 3.07
CA ALA A 115 -5.33 6.42 3.92
C ALA A 115 -4.88 6.11 5.37
N LYS A 116 -5.31 4.97 5.94
CA LYS A 116 -4.87 4.52 7.27
C LYS A 116 -3.38 4.17 7.33
N LEU A 117 -2.83 3.55 6.30
CA LEU A 117 -1.38 3.26 6.23
C LEU A 117 -0.55 4.54 6.20
N GLU A 118 -0.97 5.53 5.41
CA GLU A 118 -0.26 6.80 5.26
C GLU A 118 -0.24 7.65 6.54
N GLN A 119 -1.12 7.39 7.52
CA GLN A 119 -1.06 8.03 8.84
C GLN A 119 0.24 7.72 9.60
N ASP A 120 0.86 6.60 9.28
CA ASP A 120 2.13 6.15 9.86
C ASP A 120 3.26 6.08 8.80
N ASP A 121 3.16 6.91 7.76
CA ASP A 121 4.15 7.03 6.66
C ASP A 121 4.42 5.70 5.93
N ILE A 122 3.37 4.89 5.75
CA ILE A 122 3.43 3.63 5.02
C ILE A 122 2.72 3.80 3.68
N THR A 123 3.44 3.62 2.57
CA THR A 123 2.90 3.91 1.24
C THR A 123 2.61 2.67 0.41
N LEU A 124 1.60 2.79 -0.47
CA LEU A 124 1.29 1.85 -1.54
C LEU A 124 1.77 2.35 -2.91
N ARG A 125 2.27 3.57 -2.98
CA ARG A 125 2.70 4.16 -4.26
C ARG A 125 3.84 3.36 -4.86
N GLU A 126 3.71 3.08 -6.17
CA GLU A 126 4.73 2.40 -6.95
C GLU A 126 5.18 1.03 -6.42
N ALA A 127 4.39 0.42 -5.54
CA ALA A 127 4.70 -0.90 -5.00
C ALA A 127 4.47 -2.04 -6.00
N CYS A 128 3.70 -1.81 -7.07
CA CYS A 128 3.42 -2.78 -8.13
C CYS A 128 3.50 -2.14 -9.52
N GLY A 129 3.41 -2.98 -10.56
CA GLY A 129 3.40 -2.53 -11.94
C GLY A 129 4.80 -2.26 -12.51
N ASN A 130 4.84 -1.44 -13.57
CA ASN A 130 6.09 -1.03 -14.23
C ASN A 130 6.64 0.25 -13.57
N THR A 131 7.12 0.10 -12.35
CA THR A 131 7.63 1.18 -11.51
C THR A 131 8.98 0.79 -10.91
N VAL A 132 9.69 1.75 -10.33
CA VAL A 132 10.91 1.46 -9.57
C VAL A 132 10.56 0.58 -8.38
N ARG A 133 11.16 -0.60 -8.33
CA ARG A 133 10.93 -1.58 -7.26
C ARG A 133 11.58 -1.13 -5.96
N ASN A 134 11.23 -1.84 -4.88
CA ASN A 134 11.81 -1.56 -3.58
C ASN A 134 13.33 -1.67 -3.60
N VAL A 135 13.99 -0.77 -2.92
CA VAL A 135 15.42 -0.84 -2.63
C VAL A 135 15.58 -1.66 -1.35
N THR A 136 16.35 -2.74 -1.43
CA THR A 136 16.61 -3.60 -0.28
C THR A 136 17.93 -3.23 0.39
N ALA A 137 18.06 -3.53 1.68
CA ALA A 137 19.29 -3.39 2.44
C ALA A 137 19.64 -4.69 3.16
N SER A 138 20.82 -4.75 3.77
CA SER A 138 21.20 -5.84 4.66
C SER A 138 20.26 -5.91 5.86
N ALA A 139 19.97 -7.13 6.33
CA ALA A 139 19.26 -7.31 7.60
C ALA A 139 20.05 -6.81 8.82
N GLU A 140 21.36 -6.63 8.65
CA GLU A 140 22.31 -6.16 9.66
C GLU A 140 22.59 -4.65 9.54
N ALA A 141 21.91 -3.95 8.61
CA ALA A 141 22.06 -2.52 8.42
C ALA A 141 21.84 -1.75 9.74
N GLY A 142 22.76 -0.87 10.06
CA GLY A 142 22.77 -0.06 11.28
C GLY A 142 23.23 -0.78 12.55
N ILE A 143 23.61 -2.07 12.48
CA ILE A 143 24.14 -2.85 13.61
C ILE A 143 25.49 -3.52 13.32
N ASP A 144 25.87 -3.66 12.06
CA ASP A 144 27.16 -4.22 11.67
C ASP A 144 28.27 -3.17 11.87
N PRO A 145 29.28 -3.43 12.76
CA PRO A 145 30.37 -2.49 13.01
C PRO A 145 31.29 -2.27 11.78
N ASN A 146 31.20 -3.12 10.76
CA ASN A 146 31.95 -3.03 9.52
C ASN A 146 31.12 -2.44 8.36
N GLU A 147 29.97 -1.88 8.65
CA GLU A 147 29.12 -1.27 7.63
C GLU A 147 29.85 -0.12 6.91
N PRO A 148 29.95 -0.14 5.56
CA PRO A 148 30.74 0.85 4.84
C PRO A 148 30.12 2.26 4.82
N PHE A 149 28.82 2.35 5.08
CA PHE A 149 28.06 3.61 5.19
C PHE A 149 26.72 3.34 5.92
N ASP A 150 26.21 4.37 6.57
CA ASP A 150 24.91 4.33 7.25
C ASP A 150 23.76 4.21 6.25
N VAL A 151 22.83 3.26 6.48
CA VAL A 151 21.69 2.93 5.59
C VAL A 151 20.36 3.37 6.19
#